data_3bcd1cf9695110c6fe6785b43ffcb8b2
#
_entry.id   3bcd1cf9695110c6fe6785b43ffcb8b2
#
_cell.length_a   1.000
_cell.length_b   1.000
_cell.length_c   1.000
_cell.angle_alpha   90.00
_cell.angle_beta   90.00
_cell.angle_gamma   90.00
#
_symmetry.space_group_name_H-M   'P 1'
#
loop_
_entity.id
_entity.type
_entity.pdbx_description
1 polymer ?
#
loop_
_entity_poly.entity_id
_entity_poly.type
_entity_poly.pdbx_seq_one_letter_code
_entity_poly.pdbx_strand_id
1 'polypeptide(L)'
;MGLKDWASKKVQGFTGETDRRELVEQFKELHNTYLYIINKIVDQINESIQKYNLKIEKINNFRISKVKVSINSLGNFLCKFGNISGNINFEHEQKRHNISIPEKQFEVVNNYIEDIDWDQNEIFKKSFSKGVIGTKYYTQEKNKEILQKKNDYDMTMQGVENRLNNLYKNTNVDIEIAELYYENIKLIDRTIEEKIIPEIELIESMVEAESIKNKLISDKTLEGIVVNKDISALNGTKYQKHFNFIRNSFMYYIISKKIYDTSVLTKLLNYKGEVEDNNELDNQKIVLLEQIKELEDSMI
;
A
#
# COMPACT_ATOMS: atom_id res chain seq x y z
N MET A 1 -45.50 37.07 -20.34
CA MET A 1 -44.59 36.73 -21.46
C MET A 1 -44.85 37.74 -22.57
N GLY A 2 -43.90 38.62 -22.89
CA GLY A 2 -44.08 39.65 -23.91
C GLY A 2 -44.00 39.07 -25.33
N LEU A 3 -44.67 39.70 -26.29
CA LEU A 3 -44.64 39.33 -27.71
C LEU A 3 -43.20 39.18 -28.26
N LYS A 4 -42.25 39.95 -27.72
CA LYS A 4 -40.82 39.88 -28.05
C LYS A 4 -40.17 38.55 -27.56
N ASP A 5 -40.54 38.06 -26.38
CA ASP A 5 -40.01 36.82 -25.82
C ASP A 5 -40.56 35.61 -26.58
N TRP A 6 -41.83 35.67 -26.98
CA TRP A 6 -42.45 34.61 -27.79
C TRP A 6 -41.82 34.51 -29.17
N ALA A 7 -41.64 35.67 -29.87
CA ALA A 7 -40.98 35.71 -31.18
C ALA A 7 -39.52 35.22 -31.12
N SER A 8 -38.79 35.63 -30.09
CA SER A 8 -37.39 35.17 -29.84
C SER A 8 -37.31 33.65 -29.65
N LYS A 9 -38.17 33.07 -28.81
CA LYS A 9 -38.23 31.62 -28.61
C LYS A 9 -38.55 30.84 -29.88
N LYS A 10 -39.49 31.38 -30.72
CA LYS A 10 -39.83 30.70 -31.97
C LYS A 10 -38.72 30.75 -33.02
N VAL A 11 -37.96 31.85 -33.08
CA VAL A 11 -36.74 31.94 -33.91
C VAL A 11 -35.63 31.06 -33.40
N GLN A 12 -35.40 30.99 -32.10
CA GLN A 12 -34.42 30.10 -31.47
C GLN A 12 -34.71 28.62 -31.75
N GLY A 13 -35.99 28.19 -31.65
CA GLY A 13 -36.39 26.84 -32.01
C GLY A 13 -36.19 26.52 -33.50
N PHE A 14 -36.56 27.46 -34.40
CA PHE A 14 -36.41 27.26 -35.84
C PHE A 14 -34.94 27.21 -36.30
N THR A 15 -34.07 27.97 -35.65
CA THR A 15 -32.63 28.01 -35.97
C THR A 15 -31.83 26.91 -35.30
N GLY A 16 -32.43 26.12 -34.40
CA GLY A 16 -31.72 25.10 -33.59
C GLY A 16 -30.91 25.67 -32.41
N GLU A 17 -31.11 26.95 -32.10
CA GLU A 17 -30.42 27.61 -30.99
C GLU A 17 -30.86 27.06 -29.62
N THR A 18 -32.12 26.60 -29.51
CA THR A 18 -32.61 25.93 -28.30
C THR A 18 -31.83 24.64 -28.04
N ASP A 19 -31.67 23.83 -29.09
CA ASP A 19 -30.93 22.55 -29.02
C ASP A 19 -29.45 22.79 -28.68
N ARG A 20 -28.86 23.87 -29.23
CA ARG A 20 -27.47 24.24 -28.92
C ARG A 20 -27.30 24.62 -27.43
N ARG A 21 -28.22 25.39 -26.89
CA ARG A 21 -28.20 25.79 -25.46
C ARG A 21 -28.40 24.59 -24.56
N GLU A 22 -29.29 23.69 -24.94
CA GLU A 22 -29.51 22.44 -24.18
C GLU A 22 -28.27 21.55 -24.19
N LEU A 23 -27.59 21.38 -25.33
CA LEU A 23 -26.32 20.64 -25.41
C LEU A 23 -25.22 21.26 -24.53
N VAL A 24 -25.11 22.57 -24.50
CA VAL A 24 -24.16 23.28 -23.64
C VAL A 24 -24.47 23.03 -22.17
N GLU A 25 -25.75 23.10 -21.79
CA GLU A 25 -26.16 22.84 -20.40
C GLU A 25 -25.88 21.39 -19.99
N GLN A 26 -26.22 20.41 -20.84
CA GLN A 26 -25.87 19.02 -20.63
C GLN A 26 -24.36 18.82 -20.49
N PHE A 27 -23.53 19.57 -21.24
CA PHE A 27 -22.08 19.48 -21.10
C PHE A 27 -21.60 20.05 -19.76
N LYS A 28 -22.18 21.16 -19.29
CA LYS A 28 -21.88 21.70 -17.95
C LYS A 28 -22.26 20.75 -16.83
N GLU A 29 -23.44 20.14 -16.92
CA GLU A 29 -23.90 19.13 -15.94
C GLU A 29 -22.96 17.93 -15.91
N LEU A 30 -22.54 17.42 -17.07
CA LEU A 30 -21.58 16.35 -17.19
C LEU A 30 -20.24 16.73 -16.54
N HIS A 31 -19.74 17.93 -16.83
CA HIS A 31 -18.52 18.45 -16.26
C HIS A 31 -18.59 18.53 -14.72
N ASN A 32 -19.66 19.12 -14.19
CA ASN A 32 -19.86 19.23 -12.74
C ASN A 32 -19.96 17.85 -12.07
N THR A 33 -20.57 16.87 -12.76
CA THR A 33 -20.66 15.49 -12.29
C THR A 33 -19.26 14.87 -12.18
N TYR A 34 -18.43 14.99 -13.21
CA TYR A 34 -17.06 14.47 -13.16
C TYR A 34 -16.18 15.16 -12.14
N LEU A 35 -16.30 16.48 -11.99
CA LEU A 35 -15.60 17.22 -10.94
C LEU A 35 -15.94 16.66 -9.55
N TYR A 36 -17.21 16.41 -9.29
CA TYR A 36 -17.65 15.84 -8.02
C TYR A 36 -17.09 14.42 -7.80
N ILE A 37 -17.19 13.55 -8.82
CA ILE A 37 -16.70 12.16 -8.76
C ILE A 37 -15.19 12.13 -8.52
N ILE A 38 -14.43 12.89 -9.33
CA ILE A 38 -12.96 12.94 -9.25
C ILE A 38 -12.51 13.46 -7.89
N ASN A 39 -13.08 14.56 -7.41
CA ASN A 39 -12.77 15.10 -6.09
C ASN A 39 -12.99 14.05 -4.99
N LYS A 40 -14.15 13.39 -5.02
CA LYS A 40 -14.47 12.34 -4.05
C LYS A 40 -13.45 11.19 -4.05
N ILE A 41 -13.04 10.71 -5.23
CA ILE A 41 -12.06 9.64 -5.34
C ILE A 41 -10.68 10.12 -4.85
N VAL A 42 -10.27 11.34 -5.21
CA VAL A 42 -9.00 11.93 -4.75
C VAL A 42 -8.97 12.06 -3.22
N ASP A 43 -10.06 12.50 -2.60
CA ASP A 43 -10.17 12.58 -1.15
C ASP A 43 -10.02 11.19 -0.50
N GLN A 44 -10.68 10.17 -1.06
CA GLN A 44 -10.56 8.79 -0.58
C GLN A 44 -9.12 8.24 -0.72
N ILE A 45 -8.43 8.55 -1.82
CA ILE A 45 -7.03 8.17 -2.01
C ILE A 45 -6.14 8.84 -0.96
N ASN A 46 -6.31 10.15 -0.74
CA ASN A 46 -5.53 10.90 0.24
C ASN A 46 -5.74 10.38 1.66
N GLU A 47 -6.98 10.07 2.05
CA GLU A 47 -7.27 9.41 3.33
C GLU A 47 -6.57 8.05 3.46
N SER A 48 -6.59 7.24 2.40
CA SER A 48 -5.94 5.92 2.41
C SER A 48 -4.42 6.05 2.49
N ILE A 49 -3.81 7.02 1.81
CA ILE A 49 -2.37 7.33 1.92
C ILE A 49 -2.01 7.74 3.35
N GLN A 50 -2.81 8.58 3.98
CA GLN A 50 -2.60 8.96 5.39
C GLN A 50 -2.67 7.75 6.31
N LYS A 51 -3.68 6.89 6.16
CA LYS A 51 -3.81 5.64 6.93
C LYS A 51 -2.60 4.74 6.76
N TYR A 52 -2.14 4.55 5.50
CA TYR A 52 -0.94 3.78 5.21
C TYR A 52 0.29 4.38 5.91
N ASN A 53 0.53 5.68 5.77
CA ASN A 53 1.69 6.35 6.37
C ASN A 53 1.71 6.25 7.90
N LEU A 54 0.55 6.39 8.56
CA LEU A 54 0.42 6.18 10.00
C LEU A 54 0.73 4.72 10.40
N LYS A 55 0.29 3.76 9.58
CA LYS A 55 0.60 2.35 9.81
C LYS A 55 2.10 2.08 9.67
N ILE A 56 2.76 2.61 8.63
CA ILE A 56 4.21 2.48 8.43
C ILE A 56 5.00 3.12 9.59
N GLU A 57 4.56 4.27 10.09
CA GLU A 57 5.18 4.87 11.28
C GLU A 57 5.09 3.96 12.50
N LYS A 58 3.91 3.39 12.75
CA LYS A 58 3.71 2.42 13.84
C LYS A 58 4.59 1.18 13.66
N ILE A 59 4.68 0.66 12.43
CA ILE A 59 5.55 -0.49 12.09
C ILE A 59 7.00 -0.15 12.37
N ASN A 60 7.51 0.98 11.89
CA ASN A 60 8.91 1.37 12.09
C ASN A 60 9.26 1.54 13.57
N ASN A 61 8.37 2.20 14.33
CA ASN A 61 8.55 2.35 15.77
C ASN A 61 8.58 1.00 16.48
N PHE A 62 7.68 0.08 16.16
CA PHE A 62 7.63 -1.26 16.74
C PHE A 62 8.85 -2.12 16.35
N ARG A 63 9.27 -2.06 15.07
CA ARG A 63 10.48 -2.75 14.60
C ARG A 63 11.71 -2.35 15.42
N ILE A 64 11.93 -1.07 15.62
CA ILE A 64 13.12 -0.55 16.31
C ILE A 64 13.05 -0.82 17.82
N SER A 65 11.90 -0.53 18.44
CA SER A 65 11.78 -0.56 19.90
C SER A 65 11.55 -1.94 20.50
N LYS A 66 11.02 -2.89 19.71
CA LYS A 66 10.65 -4.24 20.16
C LYS A 66 11.35 -5.32 19.34
N VAL A 67 10.96 -5.49 18.08
CA VAL A 67 11.38 -6.65 17.27
C VAL A 67 12.91 -6.76 17.14
N LYS A 68 13.59 -5.63 16.88
CA LYS A 68 15.06 -5.59 16.82
C LYS A 68 15.68 -6.05 18.14
N VAL A 69 15.10 -5.61 19.26
CA VAL A 69 15.60 -5.96 20.59
C VAL A 69 15.43 -7.45 20.85
N SER A 70 14.24 -7.99 20.60
CA SER A 70 13.93 -9.42 20.79
C SER A 70 14.79 -10.33 19.91
N ILE A 71 14.95 -10.00 18.61
CA ILE A 71 15.83 -10.79 17.71
C ILE A 71 17.29 -10.73 18.17
N ASN A 72 17.80 -9.55 18.59
CA ASN A 72 19.16 -9.44 19.12
C ASN A 72 19.33 -10.22 20.42
N SER A 73 18.34 -10.16 21.31
CA SER A 73 18.33 -10.92 22.56
C SER A 73 18.41 -12.43 22.27
N LEU A 74 17.55 -12.91 21.36
CA LEU A 74 17.60 -14.32 20.92
C LEU A 74 18.97 -14.68 20.32
N GLY A 75 19.52 -13.84 19.44
CA GLY A 75 20.86 -14.04 18.87
C GLY A 75 21.94 -14.15 19.95
N ASN A 76 21.91 -13.29 20.96
CA ASN A 76 22.85 -13.32 22.08
C ASN A 76 22.73 -14.58 22.93
N PHE A 77 21.50 -15.07 23.19
CA PHE A 77 21.29 -16.34 23.87
C PHE A 77 21.82 -17.53 23.05
N LEU A 78 21.52 -17.55 21.74
CA LEU A 78 21.95 -18.62 20.85
C LEU A 78 23.47 -18.65 20.65
N CYS A 79 24.16 -17.51 20.69
CA CYS A 79 25.63 -17.45 20.64
C CYS A 79 26.32 -18.24 21.78
N LYS A 80 25.64 -18.47 22.90
CA LYS A 80 26.16 -19.28 24.00
C LYS A 80 26.28 -20.77 23.63
N PHE A 81 25.54 -21.22 22.64
CA PHE A 81 25.44 -22.62 22.21
C PHE A 81 26.14 -22.90 20.87
N GLY A 82 26.68 -21.92 20.19
CA GLY A 82 27.33 -22.09 18.89
C GLY A 82 27.89 -20.80 18.31
N ASN A 83 28.70 -20.91 17.25
CA ASN A 83 29.29 -19.77 16.57
C ASN A 83 28.26 -19.08 15.66
N ILE A 84 27.50 -18.12 16.20
CA ILE A 84 26.72 -17.20 15.40
C ILE A 84 27.49 -15.89 15.31
N SER A 85 27.83 -15.43 14.09
CA SER A 85 28.37 -14.10 13.90
C SER A 85 27.25 -13.07 14.11
N GLY A 86 27.30 -12.38 15.25
CA GLY A 86 26.15 -11.70 15.83
C GLY A 86 25.92 -10.23 15.44
N ASN A 87 26.50 -9.71 14.38
CA ASN A 87 26.16 -8.33 13.97
C ASN A 87 25.11 -8.31 12.89
N ILE A 88 23.86 -8.08 13.34
CA ILE A 88 22.73 -7.86 12.45
C ILE A 88 22.65 -6.38 12.18
N ASN A 89 22.83 -6.00 10.91
CA ASN A 89 22.63 -4.61 10.48
C ASN A 89 21.14 -4.41 10.11
N PHE A 90 20.42 -3.62 10.93
CA PHE A 90 18.98 -3.38 10.77
C PHE A 90 18.75 -1.95 10.27
N GLU A 91 19.31 -1.57 9.13
CA GLU A 91 19.33 -0.17 8.69
C GLU A 91 18.13 0.25 7.83
N HIS A 92 17.23 -0.65 7.43
CA HIS A 92 16.15 -0.30 6.51
C HIS A 92 14.85 0.06 7.23
N GLU A 93 14.48 1.34 7.18
CA GLU A 93 13.11 1.77 7.50
C GLU A 93 12.16 1.45 6.36
N GLN A 94 10.90 1.13 6.70
CA GLN A 94 9.83 1.00 5.71
C GLN A 94 9.47 2.38 5.15
N LYS A 95 9.31 2.46 3.82
CA LYS A 95 9.08 3.73 3.12
C LYS A 95 7.63 4.20 3.25
N ARG A 96 7.45 5.50 3.42
CA ARG A 96 6.14 6.18 3.37
C ARG A 96 5.81 6.60 1.95
N HIS A 97 4.53 6.80 1.68
CA HIS A 97 4.10 7.41 0.43
C HIS A 97 4.37 8.91 0.42
N ASN A 98 5.05 9.38 -0.62
CA ASN A 98 5.29 10.79 -0.90
C ASN A 98 4.61 11.21 -2.21
N ILE A 99 3.35 10.84 -2.40
CA ILE A 99 2.62 11.12 -3.63
C ILE A 99 1.73 12.34 -3.42
N SER A 100 1.87 13.33 -4.31
CA SER A 100 0.95 14.44 -4.48
C SER A 100 0.10 14.15 -5.73
N ILE A 101 -1.15 13.73 -5.54
CA ILE A 101 -2.03 13.28 -6.64
C ILE A 101 -2.84 14.42 -7.29
N PRO A 102 -3.22 15.54 -6.58
CA PRO A 102 -4.30 16.40 -7.05
C PRO A 102 -4.02 17.21 -8.30
N GLU A 103 -2.81 17.73 -8.48
CA GLU A 103 -2.59 18.82 -9.46
C GLU A 103 -2.69 18.39 -10.93
N LYS A 104 -2.07 17.27 -11.31
CA LYS A 104 -2.03 16.83 -12.72
C LYS A 104 -3.38 16.38 -13.29
N GLN A 105 -4.31 15.90 -12.44
CA GLN A 105 -5.59 15.38 -12.90
C GLN A 105 -6.57 16.52 -13.23
N PHE A 106 -6.45 17.65 -12.53
CA PHE A 106 -7.30 18.84 -12.77
C PHE A 106 -6.84 19.68 -13.96
N GLU A 107 -5.56 19.67 -14.33
CA GLU A 107 -5.08 20.33 -15.55
C GLU A 107 -5.79 19.80 -16.80
N VAL A 108 -6.00 18.48 -16.90
CA VAL A 108 -6.69 17.86 -18.04
C VAL A 108 -8.15 18.31 -18.11
N VAL A 109 -8.81 18.47 -16.97
CA VAL A 109 -10.22 18.94 -16.89
C VAL A 109 -10.33 20.39 -17.32
N ASN A 110 -9.44 21.26 -16.87
CA ASN A 110 -9.44 22.69 -17.17
C ASN A 110 -9.19 22.98 -18.67
N ASN A 111 -8.28 22.24 -19.30
CA ASN A 111 -7.94 22.42 -20.71
C ASN A 111 -9.14 22.19 -21.65
N TYR A 112 -10.12 21.35 -21.27
CA TYR A 112 -11.33 21.13 -22.07
C TYR A 112 -12.36 22.25 -21.92
N ILE A 113 -12.31 23.05 -20.85
CA ILE A 113 -13.32 24.08 -20.53
C ILE A 113 -12.93 25.42 -21.09
N GLU A 114 -11.64 25.75 -21.13
CA GLU A 114 -11.17 27.06 -21.66
C GLU A 114 -11.55 27.31 -23.11
N ASP A 115 -11.74 26.23 -23.90
CA ASP A 115 -12.13 26.28 -25.31
C ASP A 115 -13.65 26.49 -25.54
N ILE A 116 -14.48 26.45 -24.50
CA ILE A 116 -15.92 26.57 -24.65
C ILE A 116 -16.36 27.99 -24.30
N ASP A 117 -16.84 28.74 -25.34
CA ASP A 117 -17.48 30.06 -25.13
C ASP A 117 -18.88 29.86 -24.51
N TRP A 118 -18.97 30.12 -23.21
CA TRP A 118 -20.20 29.96 -22.42
C TRP A 118 -21.16 31.16 -22.56
N ASP A 119 -20.79 32.27 -23.23
CA ASP A 119 -21.69 33.40 -23.46
C ASP A 119 -22.66 33.14 -24.61
N GLN A 120 -23.75 32.47 -24.25
CA GLN A 120 -24.82 32.07 -25.17
C GLN A 120 -25.49 33.25 -25.88
N ASN A 121 -25.51 34.42 -25.28
CA ASN A 121 -26.19 35.57 -25.84
C ASN A 121 -25.35 36.28 -26.91
N GLU A 122 -24.05 36.36 -26.71
CA GLU A 122 -23.13 36.91 -27.70
C GLU A 122 -23.03 36.04 -28.96
N ILE A 123 -22.94 34.72 -28.78
CA ILE A 123 -22.91 33.75 -29.88
C ILE A 123 -24.19 33.85 -30.71
N PHE A 124 -25.35 33.92 -30.06
CA PHE A 124 -26.61 34.06 -30.76
C PHE A 124 -26.70 35.40 -31.54
N LYS A 125 -26.27 36.50 -30.94
CA LYS A 125 -26.22 37.82 -31.63
C LYS A 125 -25.30 37.79 -32.85
N LYS A 126 -24.10 37.23 -32.74
CA LYS A 126 -23.16 37.11 -33.86
C LYS A 126 -23.69 36.20 -34.96
N SER A 127 -24.34 35.08 -34.64
CA SER A 127 -24.94 34.18 -35.62
C SER A 127 -26.11 34.80 -36.36
N PHE A 128 -26.96 35.55 -35.65
CA PHE A 128 -28.17 36.18 -36.20
C PHE A 128 -27.86 37.31 -37.19
N SER A 129 -26.66 37.91 -37.13
CA SER A 129 -26.21 38.89 -38.13
C SER A 129 -26.12 38.32 -39.55
N LYS A 130 -26.07 36.99 -39.71
CA LYS A 130 -26.03 36.26 -41.00
C LYS A 130 -27.43 35.90 -41.55
N GLY A 131 -28.49 36.38 -40.91
CA GLY A 131 -29.87 36.05 -41.24
C GLY A 131 -30.32 34.68 -40.74
N VAL A 132 -31.61 34.38 -40.80
CA VAL A 132 -32.22 33.17 -40.22
C VAL A 132 -31.65 31.88 -40.81
N ILE A 133 -31.41 31.81 -42.10
CA ILE A 133 -30.87 30.65 -42.79
C ILE A 133 -29.39 30.45 -42.43
N GLY A 134 -28.61 31.53 -42.46
CA GLY A 134 -27.17 31.48 -42.05
C GLY A 134 -27.01 31.10 -40.59
N THR A 135 -27.90 31.55 -39.73
CA THR A 135 -27.93 31.14 -38.30
C THR A 135 -28.22 29.64 -38.16
N LYS A 136 -29.17 29.10 -38.93
CA LYS A 136 -29.49 27.66 -38.89
C LYS A 136 -28.29 26.79 -39.25
N TYR A 137 -27.59 27.09 -40.32
CA TYR A 137 -26.39 26.36 -40.72
C TYR A 137 -25.28 26.48 -39.67
N TYR A 138 -25.01 27.66 -39.17
CA TYR A 138 -24.03 27.89 -38.12
C TYR A 138 -24.33 27.10 -36.84
N THR A 139 -25.60 27.13 -36.40
CA THR A 139 -26.04 26.42 -35.19
C THR A 139 -25.93 24.89 -35.37
N GLN A 140 -26.27 24.36 -36.56
CA GLN A 140 -26.12 22.93 -36.84
C GLN A 140 -24.65 22.48 -36.81
N GLU A 141 -23.74 23.27 -37.33
CA GLU A 141 -22.30 23.02 -37.28
C GLU A 141 -21.79 23.06 -35.83
N LYS A 142 -22.19 24.07 -35.08
CA LYS A 142 -21.84 24.19 -33.65
C LYS A 142 -22.42 23.10 -32.78
N ASN A 143 -23.63 22.63 -33.05
CA ASN A 143 -24.22 21.49 -32.35
C ASN A 143 -23.40 20.23 -32.55
N LYS A 144 -22.92 19.95 -33.79
CA LYS A 144 -22.02 18.81 -34.05
C LYS A 144 -20.70 18.93 -33.32
N GLU A 145 -20.10 20.14 -33.34
CA GLU A 145 -18.83 20.42 -32.65
C GLU A 145 -18.97 20.21 -31.13
N ILE A 146 -20.02 20.77 -30.51
CA ILE A 146 -20.28 20.64 -29.07
C ILE A 146 -20.54 19.18 -28.70
N LEU A 147 -21.33 18.47 -29.50
CA LEU A 147 -21.62 17.06 -29.26
C LEU A 147 -20.35 16.20 -29.34
N GLN A 148 -19.50 16.44 -30.33
CA GLN A 148 -18.21 15.74 -30.46
C GLN A 148 -17.31 16.05 -29.24
N LYS A 149 -17.12 17.32 -28.90
CA LYS A 149 -16.34 17.72 -27.70
C LYS A 149 -16.88 17.10 -26.42
N LYS A 150 -18.23 17.04 -26.26
CA LYS A 150 -18.86 16.40 -25.12
C LYS A 150 -18.52 14.92 -25.03
N ASN A 151 -18.58 14.18 -26.16
CA ASN A 151 -18.28 12.76 -26.21
C ASN A 151 -16.79 12.49 -25.95
N ASP A 152 -15.89 13.28 -26.54
CA ASP A 152 -14.45 13.17 -26.34
C ASP A 152 -14.07 13.45 -24.86
N TYR A 153 -14.73 14.46 -24.26
CA TYR A 153 -14.59 14.77 -22.84
C TYR A 153 -15.06 13.61 -21.96
N ASP A 154 -16.25 13.06 -22.23
CA ASP A 154 -16.83 11.94 -21.48
C ASP A 154 -15.89 10.73 -21.49
N MET A 155 -15.40 10.31 -22.67
CA MET A 155 -14.43 9.21 -22.80
C MET A 155 -13.13 9.48 -22.03
N THR A 156 -12.63 10.71 -22.10
CA THR A 156 -11.40 11.10 -21.39
C THR A 156 -11.60 11.04 -19.88
N MET A 157 -12.73 11.57 -19.39
CA MET A 157 -13.03 11.58 -17.95
C MET A 157 -13.30 10.19 -17.39
N GLN A 158 -13.97 9.30 -18.14
CA GLN A 158 -14.08 7.90 -17.77
C GLN A 158 -12.71 7.23 -17.63
N GLY A 159 -11.78 7.53 -18.53
CA GLY A 159 -10.40 7.07 -18.44
C GLY A 159 -9.67 7.57 -17.17
N VAL A 160 -9.88 8.84 -16.79
CA VAL A 160 -9.34 9.42 -15.54
C VAL A 160 -9.95 8.76 -14.32
N GLU A 161 -11.28 8.62 -14.28
CA GLU A 161 -12.01 7.97 -13.20
C GLU A 161 -11.52 6.53 -12.97
N ASN A 162 -11.40 5.75 -14.04
CA ASN A 162 -10.92 4.36 -13.96
C ASN A 162 -9.49 4.28 -13.41
N ARG A 163 -8.59 5.17 -13.83
CA ARG A 163 -7.22 5.23 -13.31
C ARG A 163 -7.19 5.58 -11.82
N LEU A 164 -7.99 6.55 -11.38
CA LEU A 164 -8.08 6.94 -9.98
C LEU A 164 -8.69 5.83 -9.12
N ASN A 165 -9.72 5.14 -9.60
CA ASN A 165 -10.32 4.00 -8.90
C ASN A 165 -9.31 2.85 -8.74
N ASN A 166 -8.49 2.56 -9.77
CA ASN A 166 -7.42 1.58 -9.65
C ASN A 166 -6.36 2.01 -8.63
N LEU A 167 -5.99 3.29 -8.62
CA LEU A 167 -5.06 3.83 -7.64
C LEU A 167 -5.62 3.72 -6.21
N TYR A 168 -6.89 4.04 -6.01
CA TYR A 168 -7.58 3.86 -4.73
C TYR A 168 -7.55 2.40 -4.26
N LYS A 169 -7.88 1.47 -5.18
CA LYS A 169 -7.81 0.03 -4.90
C LYS A 169 -6.39 -0.40 -4.48
N ASN A 170 -5.37 0.04 -5.21
CA ASN A 170 -3.98 -0.31 -4.91
C ASN A 170 -3.54 0.24 -3.54
N THR A 171 -3.96 1.46 -3.18
CA THR A 171 -3.66 2.04 -1.86
C THR A 171 -4.25 1.19 -0.73
N ASN A 172 -5.45 0.65 -0.91
CA ASN A 172 -6.07 -0.23 0.08
C ASN A 172 -5.33 -1.57 0.18
N VAL A 173 -4.86 -2.12 -0.94
CA VAL A 173 -4.02 -3.33 -0.93
C VAL A 173 -2.70 -3.08 -0.19
N ASP A 174 -2.07 -1.92 -0.37
CA ASP A 174 -0.86 -1.54 0.37
C ASP A 174 -1.10 -1.50 1.89
N ILE A 175 -2.28 -1.02 2.32
CA ILE A 175 -2.66 -1.02 3.75
C ILE A 175 -2.77 -2.47 4.28
N GLU A 176 -3.39 -3.37 3.52
CA GLU A 176 -3.50 -4.78 3.90
C GLU A 176 -2.13 -5.46 3.99
N ILE A 177 -1.23 -5.19 3.04
CA ILE A 177 0.15 -5.71 3.06
C ILE A 177 0.90 -5.20 4.30
N ALA A 178 0.77 -3.91 4.60
CA ALA A 178 1.38 -3.33 5.80
C ALA A 178 0.84 -3.98 7.09
N GLU A 179 -0.46 -4.30 7.14
CA GLU A 179 -1.08 -5.00 8.28
C GLU A 179 -0.52 -6.42 8.43
N LEU A 180 -0.48 -7.20 7.35
CA LEU A 180 0.10 -8.55 7.37
C LEU A 180 1.56 -8.53 7.85
N TYR A 181 2.36 -7.59 7.35
CA TYR A 181 3.74 -7.44 7.82
C TYR A 181 3.79 -7.09 9.32
N TYR A 182 2.91 -6.20 9.78
CA TYR A 182 2.83 -5.84 11.20
C TYR A 182 2.49 -7.04 12.08
N GLU A 183 1.55 -7.89 11.67
CA GLU A 183 1.20 -9.12 12.41
C GLU A 183 2.38 -10.11 12.43
N ASN A 184 3.13 -10.25 11.32
CA ASN A 184 4.33 -11.08 11.30
C ASN A 184 5.38 -10.64 12.33
N ILE A 185 5.70 -9.36 12.38
CA ILE A 185 6.71 -8.87 13.32
C ILE A 185 6.22 -8.88 14.78
N LYS A 186 4.92 -8.75 15.02
CA LYS A 186 4.32 -8.96 16.35
C LYS A 186 4.43 -10.42 16.80
N LEU A 187 4.18 -11.36 15.89
CA LEU A 187 4.33 -12.78 16.17
C LEU A 187 5.78 -13.11 16.53
N ILE A 188 6.76 -12.55 15.80
CA ILE A 188 8.19 -12.71 16.10
C ILE A 188 8.48 -12.23 17.52
N ASP A 189 8.15 -11.00 17.85
CA ASP A 189 8.43 -10.39 19.17
C ASP A 189 7.84 -11.24 20.29
N ARG A 190 6.53 -11.53 20.20
CA ARG A 190 5.83 -12.32 21.21
C ARG A 190 6.40 -13.74 21.38
N THR A 191 6.69 -14.43 20.27
CA THR A 191 7.21 -15.80 20.34
C THR A 191 8.60 -15.84 20.96
N ILE A 192 9.46 -14.90 20.60
CA ILE A 192 10.81 -14.81 21.19
C ILE A 192 10.73 -14.55 22.69
N GLU A 193 10.00 -13.51 23.10
CA GLU A 193 9.97 -13.05 24.49
C GLU A 193 9.19 -14.00 25.42
N GLU A 194 8.05 -14.53 24.95
CA GLU A 194 7.16 -15.32 25.81
C GLU A 194 7.44 -16.82 25.78
N LYS A 195 8.06 -17.35 24.71
CA LYS A 195 8.24 -18.79 24.54
C LYS A 195 9.70 -19.20 24.45
N ILE A 196 10.50 -18.55 23.58
CA ILE A 196 11.83 -19.03 23.26
C ILE A 196 12.83 -18.67 24.35
N ILE A 197 12.93 -17.41 24.74
CA ILE A 197 13.92 -16.96 25.75
C ILE A 197 13.75 -17.68 27.09
N PRO A 198 12.54 -17.78 27.67
CA PRO A 198 12.36 -18.49 28.94
C PRO A 198 12.79 -19.98 28.90
N GLU A 199 12.50 -20.67 27.78
CA GLU A 199 12.89 -22.08 27.63
C GLU A 199 14.40 -22.23 27.41
N ILE A 200 15.04 -21.31 26.68
CA ILE A 200 16.50 -21.29 26.49
C ILE A 200 17.22 -21.09 27.81
N GLU A 201 16.77 -20.21 28.68
CA GLU A 201 17.36 -19.99 30.02
C GLU A 201 17.31 -21.26 30.89
N LEU A 202 16.19 -22.00 30.82
CA LEU A 202 16.05 -23.26 31.49
C LEU A 202 17.03 -24.31 30.93
N ILE A 203 17.11 -24.39 29.59
CA ILE A 203 18.00 -25.36 28.90
C ILE A 203 19.48 -25.03 29.17
N GLU A 204 19.87 -23.77 29.24
CA GLU A 204 21.25 -23.36 29.59
C GLU A 204 21.67 -23.98 30.92
N SER A 205 20.82 -23.91 31.93
CA SER A 205 21.10 -24.54 33.24
C SER A 205 21.22 -26.08 33.15
N MET A 206 20.42 -26.73 32.31
CA MET A 206 20.49 -28.18 32.07
C MET A 206 21.78 -28.60 31.35
N VAL A 207 22.21 -27.80 30.33
CA VAL A 207 23.47 -28.05 29.60
C VAL A 207 24.65 -27.93 30.53
N GLU A 208 24.67 -26.92 31.39
CA GLU A 208 25.72 -26.73 32.40
C GLU A 208 25.78 -27.94 33.35
N ALA A 209 24.65 -28.39 33.88
CA ALA A 209 24.59 -29.53 34.80
C ALA A 209 25.07 -30.83 34.15
N GLU A 210 24.65 -31.16 32.92
CA GLU A 210 25.09 -32.36 32.21
C GLU A 210 26.59 -32.27 31.82
N SER A 211 27.09 -31.09 31.46
CA SER A 211 28.51 -30.88 31.18
C SER A 211 29.39 -31.12 32.40
N ILE A 212 28.97 -30.58 33.55
CA ILE A 212 29.65 -30.81 34.84
C ILE A 212 29.65 -32.32 35.20
N LYS A 213 28.49 -32.96 35.10
CA LYS A 213 28.33 -34.40 35.37
C LYS A 213 29.24 -35.26 34.48
N ASN A 214 29.28 -35.00 33.17
CA ASN A 214 30.11 -35.76 32.23
C ASN A 214 31.61 -35.59 32.55
N LYS A 215 32.05 -34.40 32.94
CA LYS A 215 33.43 -34.16 33.37
C LYS A 215 33.77 -34.89 34.68
N LEU A 216 32.88 -34.84 35.66
CA LEU A 216 33.07 -35.58 36.91
C LEU A 216 33.19 -37.09 36.71
N ILE A 217 32.45 -37.63 35.73
CA ILE A 217 32.54 -39.06 35.38
C ILE A 217 33.89 -39.37 34.72
N SER A 218 34.43 -38.46 33.89
CA SER A 218 35.68 -38.66 33.17
C SER A 218 36.92 -38.41 34.06
N ASP A 219 36.96 -37.31 34.82
CA ASP A 219 38.17 -36.81 35.46
C ASP A 219 38.18 -36.94 36.99
N LYS A 220 37.09 -37.33 37.63
CA LYS A 220 36.91 -37.53 39.07
C LYS A 220 37.29 -36.31 39.98
N THR A 221 37.55 -35.15 39.42
CA THR A 221 37.91 -33.92 40.15
C THR A 221 37.09 -32.76 39.68
N LEU A 222 36.76 -31.83 40.60
CA LEU A 222 36.00 -30.58 40.31
C LEU A 222 36.92 -29.40 39.98
N GLU A 223 38.22 -29.50 40.31
CA GLU A 223 39.18 -28.42 40.08
C GLU A 223 39.45 -28.23 38.57
N GLY A 224 39.30 -27.01 38.09
CA GLY A 224 39.61 -26.65 36.70
C GLY A 224 38.54 -27.02 35.66
N ILE A 225 37.32 -27.36 36.06
CA ILE A 225 36.23 -27.66 35.11
C ILE A 225 35.85 -26.37 34.36
N VAL A 226 36.18 -26.32 33.08
CA VAL A 226 35.61 -25.35 32.13
C VAL A 226 34.30 -25.91 31.63
N VAL A 227 33.19 -25.28 32.02
CA VAL A 227 31.85 -25.65 31.54
C VAL A 227 31.73 -25.27 30.09
N ASN A 228 31.61 -26.26 29.20
CA ASN A 228 31.33 -26.03 27.80
C ASN A 228 29.82 -26.03 27.59
N LYS A 229 29.24 -24.95 27.07
CA LYS A 229 27.81 -24.83 26.79
C LYS A 229 27.40 -25.43 25.43
N ASP A 230 28.15 -26.41 24.95
CA ASP A 230 27.83 -27.13 23.72
C ASP A 230 26.55 -27.95 23.90
N ILE A 231 25.51 -27.64 23.10
CA ILE A 231 24.24 -28.39 23.13
C ILE A 231 24.38 -29.84 22.73
N SER A 232 25.50 -30.25 22.09
CA SER A 232 25.78 -31.66 21.79
C SER A 232 25.78 -32.53 23.03
N ALA A 233 26.04 -31.96 24.20
CA ALA A 233 25.95 -32.66 25.50
C ALA A 233 24.54 -33.22 25.79
N LEU A 234 23.49 -32.68 25.20
CA LEU A 234 22.10 -33.13 25.34
C LEU A 234 21.70 -34.16 24.29
N ASN A 235 22.49 -34.31 23.21
CA ASN A 235 22.17 -35.21 22.10
C ASN A 235 22.28 -36.67 22.57
N GLY A 236 21.29 -37.50 22.23
CA GLY A 236 21.24 -38.91 22.64
C GLY A 236 20.94 -39.14 24.12
N THR A 237 20.64 -38.09 24.90
CA THR A 237 20.23 -38.17 26.32
C THR A 237 18.70 -38.06 26.46
N LYS A 238 18.23 -38.24 27.72
CA LYS A 238 16.83 -37.98 28.07
C LYS A 238 16.37 -36.51 27.74
N TYR A 239 17.31 -35.62 27.46
CA TYR A 239 17.09 -34.23 27.13
C TYR A 239 17.11 -33.93 25.63
N GLN A 240 17.04 -34.96 24.78
CA GLN A 240 17.02 -34.81 23.31
C GLN A 240 16.01 -33.80 22.79
N LYS A 241 14.85 -33.68 23.45
CA LYS A 241 13.82 -32.67 23.10
C LYS A 241 14.35 -31.24 23.23
N HIS A 242 15.18 -30.94 24.22
CA HIS A 242 15.79 -29.64 24.42
C HIS A 242 16.86 -29.32 23.39
N PHE A 243 17.63 -30.34 22.97
CA PHE A 243 18.54 -30.21 21.83
C PHE A 243 17.76 -29.79 20.56
N ASN A 244 16.65 -30.45 20.26
CA ASN A 244 15.80 -30.11 19.11
C ASN A 244 15.21 -28.71 19.24
N PHE A 245 14.79 -28.31 20.44
CA PHE A 245 14.26 -26.97 20.70
C PHE A 245 15.29 -25.87 20.38
N ILE A 246 16.53 -26.01 20.85
CA ILE A 246 17.60 -25.04 20.53
C ILE A 246 17.84 -24.99 19.01
N ARG A 247 17.89 -26.15 18.33
CA ARG A 247 18.04 -26.19 16.87
C ARG A 247 16.92 -25.49 16.15
N ASN A 248 15.67 -25.67 16.57
CA ASN A 248 14.52 -24.98 16.01
C ASN A 248 14.56 -23.47 16.30
N SER A 249 15.04 -23.06 17.48
CA SER A 249 15.25 -21.66 17.84
C SER A 249 16.27 -20.96 16.92
N PHE A 250 17.31 -21.66 16.46
CA PHE A 250 18.22 -21.15 15.41
C PHE A 250 17.48 -20.91 14.09
N MET A 251 16.65 -21.85 13.66
CA MET A 251 15.84 -21.68 12.44
C MET A 251 14.87 -20.51 12.59
N TYR A 252 14.21 -20.41 13.73
CA TYR A 252 13.31 -19.28 14.04
C TYR A 252 14.03 -17.94 13.98
N TYR A 253 15.25 -17.84 14.52
CA TYR A 253 16.10 -16.67 14.44
C TYR A 253 16.38 -16.25 12.99
N ILE A 254 16.77 -17.21 12.12
CA ILE A 254 17.06 -16.95 10.71
C ILE A 254 15.81 -16.44 9.97
N ILE A 255 14.65 -17.09 10.18
CA ILE A 255 13.38 -16.72 9.58
C ILE A 255 12.96 -15.33 10.07
N SER A 256 13.04 -15.06 11.37
CA SER A 256 12.72 -13.79 11.98
C SER A 256 13.54 -12.64 11.41
N LYS A 257 14.84 -12.86 11.21
CA LYS A 257 15.74 -11.90 10.56
C LYS A 257 15.33 -11.64 9.12
N LYS A 258 15.06 -12.68 8.34
CA LYS A 258 14.59 -12.56 6.95
C LYS A 258 13.30 -11.74 6.87
N ILE A 259 12.32 -12.00 7.75
CA ILE A 259 11.07 -11.26 7.79
C ILE A 259 11.30 -9.80 8.19
N TYR A 260 12.14 -9.56 9.21
CA TYR A 260 12.49 -8.20 9.63
C TYR A 260 13.07 -7.38 8.48
N ASP A 261 13.93 -7.99 7.65
CA ASP A 261 14.58 -7.35 6.51
C ASP A 261 13.67 -7.27 5.26
N THR A 262 12.50 -7.93 5.27
CA THR A 262 11.55 -7.85 4.16
C THR A 262 10.99 -6.42 4.05
N SER A 263 11.14 -5.82 2.87
CA SER A 263 10.54 -4.50 2.59
C SER A 263 9.05 -4.65 2.35
N VAL A 264 8.26 -3.75 2.92
CA VAL A 264 6.85 -3.58 2.54
C VAL A 264 6.86 -2.85 1.19
N LEU A 265 6.66 -3.59 0.12
CA LEU A 265 6.61 -3.03 -1.23
C LEU A 265 5.34 -2.20 -1.38
N THR A 266 5.48 -1.10 -2.11
CA THR A 266 4.36 -0.30 -2.55
C THR A 266 4.62 0.19 -3.96
N LYS A 267 3.66 -0.02 -4.85
CA LYS A 267 3.73 0.48 -6.23
C LYS A 267 3.46 1.98 -6.31
N LEU A 268 2.77 2.53 -5.32
CA LEU A 268 2.45 3.96 -5.29
C LEU A 268 3.69 4.85 -5.21
N LEU A 269 4.80 4.39 -4.66
CA LEU A 269 6.06 5.14 -4.61
C LEU A 269 6.62 5.47 -6.01
N ASN A 270 6.28 4.65 -7.01
CA ASN A 270 6.76 4.79 -8.39
C ASN A 270 5.62 5.09 -9.38
N TYR A 271 4.44 5.49 -8.89
CA TYR A 271 3.28 5.75 -9.73
C TYR A 271 3.55 6.85 -10.75
N LYS A 272 3.52 6.47 -12.05
CA LYS A 272 3.71 7.38 -13.20
C LYS A 272 2.41 7.67 -13.95
N GLY A 273 1.26 7.30 -13.41
CA GLY A 273 -0.05 7.50 -14.04
C GLY A 273 -0.48 6.39 -15.00
N GLU A 274 0.28 5.31 -15.13
CA GLU A 274 -0.06 4.16 -15.95
C GLU A 274 -0.79 3.08 -15.13
N VAL A 275 -1.65 2.29 -15.79
CA VAL A 275 -2.30 1.12 -15.17
C VAL A 275 -1.26 0.02 -15.04
N GLU A 276 -0.76 -0.20 -13.83
CA GLU A 276 0.17 -1.28 -13.54
C GLU A 276 -0.57 -2.55 -13.10
N ASP A 277 0.02 -3.70 -13.44
CA ASP A 277 -0.46 -5.03 -13.05
C ASP A 277 -0.32 -5.24 -11.53
N ASN A 278 -1.41 -5.66 -10.87
CA ASN A 278 -1.46 -5.88 -9.43
C ASN A 278 -0.81 -7.20 -8.98
N ASN A 279 -0.34 -8.05 -9.91
CA ASN A 279 0.20 -9.37 -9.62
C ASN A 279 1.36 -9.35 -8.60
N GLU A 280 2.15 -8.28 -8.58
CA GLU A 280 3.27 -8.16 -7.64
C GLU A 280 2.82 -7.93 -6.20
N LEU A 281 1.76 -7.13 -5.99
CA LEU A 281 1.17 -6.92 -4.66
C LEU A 281 0.50 -8.18 -4.13
N ASP A 282 -0.21 -8.92 -4.98
CA ASP A 282 -0.82 -10.19 -4.62
C ASP A 282 0.25 -11.24 -4.29
N ASN A 283 1.34 -11.31 -5.06
CA ASN A 283 2.49 -12.15 -4.74
C ASN A 283 3.12 -11.81 -3.39
N GLN A 284 3.24 -10.52 -3.06
CA GLN A 284 3.77 -10.11 -1.76
C GLN A 284 2.86 -10.54 -0.60
N LYS A 285 1.53 -10.45 -0.75
CA LYS A 285 0.59 -11.00 0.24
C LYS A 285 0.83 -12.49 0.48
N ILE A 286 0.99 -13.27 -0.60
CA ILE A 286 1.26 -14.70 -0.51
C ILE A 286 2.55 -14.95 0.27
N VAL A 287 3.64 -14.25 -0.06
CA VAL A 287 4.93 -14.38 0.63
C VAL A 287 4.80 -14.07 2.13
N LEU A 288 4.07 -13.01 2.50
CA LEU A 288 3.87 -12.66 3.91
C LEU A 288 3.04 -13.72 4.67
N LEU A 289 2.03 -14.31 4.03
CA LEU A 289 1.24 -15.40 4.60
C LEU A 289 2.08 -16.70 4.77
N GLU A 290 2.92 -17.02 3.78
CA GLU A 290 3.85 -18.13 3.88
C GLU A 290 4.86 -17.94 5.02
N GLN A 291 5.36 -16.71 5.21
CA GLN A 291 6.26 -16.38 6.31
C GLN A 291 5.61 -16.58 7.68
N ILE A 292 4.32 -16.25 7.86
CA ILE A 292 3.57 -16.54 9.08
C ILE A 292 3.57 -18.05 9.34
N LYS A 293 3.24 -18.83 8.33
CA LYS A 293 3.20 -20.30 8.44
C LYS A 293 4.58 -20.89 8.76
N GLU A 294 5.64 -20.43 8.09
CA GLU A 294 7.01 -20.85 8.39
C GLU A 294 7.40 -20.58 9.85
N LEU A 295 6.99 -19.42 10.40
CA LEU A 295 7.21 -19.09 11.81
C LEU A 295 6.47 -20.02 12.75
N GLU A 296 5.21 -20.34 12.47
CA GLU A 296 4.40 -21.25 13.28
C GLU A 296 4.96 -22.67 13.23
N ASP A 297 5.28 -23.18 12.05
CA ASP A 297 5.80 -24.52 11.83
C ASP A 297 7.22 -24.71 12.45
N SER A 298 8.03 -23.67 12.53
CA SER A 298 9.39 -23.74 13.08
C SER A 298 9.45 -23.95 14.60
N MET A 299 8.33 -23.77 15.28
CA MET A 299 8.20 -23.88 16.74
C MET A 299 7.65 -25.24 17.21
N ILE A 300 7.18 -26.09 16.29
CA ILE A 300 6.71 -27.45 16.56
C ILE A 300 7.89 -28.41 16.47
#